data_d749792007cfe78a1b2f480994b2222d
#
_entry.id   d749792007cfe78a1b2f480994b2222d
#
_cell.length_a   1.000
_cell.length_b   1.000
_cell.length_c   1.000
_cell.angle_alpha   90.00
_cell.angle_beta   90.00
_cell.angle_gamma   90.00
#
_symmetry.space_group_name_H-M   'P 1'
#
loop_
_entity.id
_entity.type
_entity.pdbx_description
1 polymer ?
#
loop_
_entity_poly.entity_id
_entity_poly.type
_entity_poly.pdbx_seq_one_letter_code
_entity_poly.pdbx_strand_id
1 'polypeptide(L)'
;MAAAEIDVQLGFRDWYASTQRKADRPELTADERKRPFAKYYYEDIPKPDPAHYAMMDKPCDPLKAIGPDRMNDLLNPGDLDVEIGWCNLPNGAGFIANRMIYPDVTAEMVDWWFAWHPLEDLRYRIWYPPQHGGLMLSPQGRRRILDPSIPNREKNWGVVHHVTENCNCGMENIDIHFLSPKDFGFDMSRWHEPYVAAFAGGFGWAVAVNKTDESITAPALMCHIFRQHPQGLEHRTRFWMGYRMSCGKPELTLPPGIRVPEAAVQGLARHNVCEFTRWGEFLPRIYAELGSGMTC
;
A
#
# COMPACT_ATOMS: atom_id res chain seq x y z
N MET A 1 8.05 -8.78 23.34
CA MET A 1 6.76 -9.48 23.51
C MET A 1 5.61 -8.61 24.02
N ALA A 2 5.81 -7.41 24.55
CA ALA A 2 4.71 -6.60 25.09
C ALA A 2 4.00 -5.70 24.06
N ALA A 3 4.63 -5.32 22.96
CA ALA A 3 4.03 -4.35 22.02
C ALA A 3 2.98 -4.96 21.07
N ALA A 4 3.18 -6.20 20.63
CA ALA A 4 2.26 -6.84 19.67
C ALA A 4 0.95 -7.34 20.30
N GLU A 5 0.97 -7.71 21.59
CA GLU A 5 -0.24 -8.15 22.32
C GLU A 5 -1.11 -6.98 22.78
N ILE A 6 -0.53 -5.78 22.92
CA ILE A 6 -1.27 -4.58 23.36
C ILE A 6 -2.16 -4.06 22.23
N ASP A 7 -1.75 -4.17 20.97
CA ASP A 7 -2.49 -3.60 19.83
C ASP A 7 -3.79 -4.33 19.50
N VAL A 8 -3.90 -5.61 19.80
CA VAL A 8 -5.12 -6.39 19.51
C VAL A 8 -6.29 -6.02 20.45
N GLN A 9 -6.00 -5.46 21.62
CA GLN A 9 -6.99 -5.11 22.65
C GLN A 9 -7.34 -3.62 22.70
N LEU A 10 -6.53 -2.76 22.07
CA LEU A 10 -6.80 -1.33 22.03
C LEU A 10 -7.84 -1.02 20.96
N GLY A 11 -8.86 -0.23 21.32
CA GLY A 11 -9.76 0.38 20.36
C GLY A 11 -8.97 1.23 19.37
N PHE A 12 -9.52 1.44 18.18
CA PHE A 12 -8.83 2.12 17.08
C PHE A 12 -8.24 3.52 17.47
N ARG A 13 -8.93 4.29 18.31
CA ARG A 13 -8.41 5.59 18.78
C ARG A 13 -7.13 5.44 19.56
N ASP A 14 -7.05 4.42 20.40
CA ASP A 14 -5.89 4.19 21.25
C ASP A 14 -4.71 3.63 20.43
N TRP A 15 -5.01 2.77 19.48
CA TRP A 15 -4.03 2.28 18.53
C TRP A 15 -3.42 3.43 17.70
N TYR A 16 -4.25 4.29 17.11
CA TYR A 16 -3.79 5.44 16.35
C TYR A 16 -2.89 6.34 17.21
N ALA A 17 -3.31 6.66 18.42
CA ALA A 17 -2.52 7.49 19.33
C ALA A 17 -1.15 6.85 19.66
N SER A 18 -1.11 5.53 19.83
CA SER A 18 0.13 4.80 20.14
C SER A 18 1.14 4.83 18.99
N THR A 19 0.66 4.76 17.73
CA THR A 19 1.53 4.74 16.55
C THR A 19 2.01 6.13 16.11
N GLN A 20 1.40 7.22 16.61
CA GLN A 20 1.70 8.58 16.16
C GLN A 20 2.76 9.32 16.99
N ARG A 21 3.28 8.69 18.06
CA ARG A 21 4.27 9.34 18.91
C ARG A 21 5.59 9.60 18.18
N LYS A 22 5.93 10.87 17.94
CA LYS A 22 7.19 11.25 17.29
C LYS A 22 8.42 10.78 18.07
N ALA A 23 8.33 10.68 19.39
CA ALA A 23 9.40 10.21 20.25
C ALA A 23 9.80 8.75 20.00
N ASP A 24 8.91 7.95 19.42
CA ASP A 24 9.17 6.54 19.13
C ASP A 24 9.75 6.33 17.71
N ARG A 25 9.85 7.40 16.90
CA ARG A 25 10.45 7.33 15.57
C ARG A 25 11.97 7.26 15.67
N PRO A 26 12.63 6.37 14.89
CA PRO A 26 14.10 6.34 14.83
C PRO A 26 14.68 7.70 14.44
N GLU A 27 15.75 8.11 15.11
CA GLU A 27 16.47 9.33 14.76
C GLU A 27 17.07 9.23 13.35
N LEU A 28 16.93 10.30 12.56
CA LEU A 28 17.62 10.39 11.27
C LEU A 28 19.13 10.55 11.47
N THR A 29 19.90 9.90 10.62
CA THR A 29 21.35 10.12 10.57
C THR A 29 21.70 11.56 10.17
N ALA A 30 22.95 11.95 10.37
CA ALA A 30 23.42 13.27 9.98
C ALA A 30 23.28 13.54 8.46
N ASP A 31 23.44 12.51 7.63
CA ASP A 31 23.32 12.63 6.18
C ASP A 31 21.87 12.65 5.72
N GLU A 32 20.99 11.86 6.33
CA GLU A 32 19.55 11.93 6.08
C GLU A 32 18.96 13.30 6.43
N ARG A 33 19.40 13.90 7.53
CA ARG A 33 18.95 15.26 7.92
C ARG A 33 19.31 16.35 6.90
N LYS A 34 20.32 16.14 6.06
CA LYS A 34 20.69 17.08 4.98
C LYS A 34 19.80 16.97 3.74
N ARG A 35 18.99 15.92 3.65
CA ARG A 35 18.11 15.71 2.47
C ARG A 35 17.00 16.77 2.45
N PRO A 36 16.66 17.36 1.31
CA PRO A 36 15.65 18.44 1.22
C PRO A 36 14.27 17.99 1.69
N PHE A 37 13.98 16.68 1.61
CA PHE A 37 12.71 16.09 2.04
C PHE A 37 12.73 15.54 3.49
N ALA A 38 13.85 15.65 4.22
CA ALA A 38 13.94 15.15 5.61
C ALA A 38 12.91 15.79 6.55
N LYS A 39 12.51 17.05 6.27
CA LYS A 39 11.47 17.75 7.04
C LYS A 39 10.16 17.00 7.14
N TYR A 40 9.76 16.27 6.07
CA TYR A 40 8.53 15.47 6.03
C TYR A 40 8.51 14.32 7.04
N TYR A 41 9.68 13.84 7.47
CA TYR A 41 9.80 12.79 8.48
C TYR A 41 9.30 13.24 9.86
N TYR A 42 9.44 14.52 10.19
CA TYR A 42 9.10 15.08 11.50
C TYR A 42 7.71 15.73 11.54
N GLU A 43 7.01 15.79 10.43
CA GLU A 43 5.65 16.35 10.40
C GLU A 43 4.66 15.52 11.22
N ASP A 44 3.57 16.17 11.65
CA ASP A 44 2.43 15.47 12.22
C ASP A 44 1.72 14.64 11.15
N ILE A 45 1.26 13.46 11.54
CA ILE A 45 0.48 12.61 10.64
C ILE A 45 -0.99 13.06 10.70
N PRO A 46 -1.62 13.36 9.56
CA PRO A 46 -3.02 13.74 9.54
C PRO A 46 -3.90 12.58 9.99
N LYS A 47 -4.97 12.90 10.71
CA LYS A 47 -5.95 11.91 11.09
C LYS A 47 -6.86 11.61 9.90
N PRO A 48 -7.12 10.34 9.60
CA PRO A 48 -8.16 9.99 8.65
C PRO A 48 -9.53 10.51 9.06
N ASP A 49 -10.45 10.56 8.10
CA ASP A 49 -11.84 10.87 8.38
C ASP A 49 -12.44 9.88 9.39
N PRO A 50 -13.09 10.35 10.47
CA PRO A 50 -13.63 9.48 11.52
C PRO A 50 -14.67 8.47 11.03
N ALA A 51 -15.47 8.80 10.01
CA ALA A 51 -16.47 7.89 9.46
C ALA A 51 -15.78 6.79 8.63
N HIS A 52 -14.76 7.14 7.86
CA HIS A 52 -13.92 6.17 7.16
C HIS A 52 -13.25 5.19 8.14
N TYR A 53 -12.81 5.71 9.23
CA TYR A 53 -12.20 4.97 10.32
C TYR A 53 -13.11 3.92 10.95
N ALA A 54 -14.34 4.31 11.25
CA ALA A 54 -15.33 3.41 11.87
C ALA A 54 -15.61 2.17 10.99
N MET A 55 -15.38 2.28 9.67
CA MET A 55 -15.50 1.14 8.75
C MET A 55 -14.45 0.05 9.00
N MET A 56 -13.34 0.38 9.69
CA MET A 56 -12.27 -0.57 10.01
C MET A 56 -12.47 -1.30 11.35
N ASP A 57 -13.48 -0.94 12.14
CA ASP A 57 -13.70 -1.54 13.46
C ASP A 57 -14.32 -2.94 13.38
N LYS A 58 -15.07 -3.22 12.33
CA LYS A 58 -15.79 -4.49 12.14
C LYS A 58 -15.63 -4.99 10.72
N PRO A 59 -15.60 -6.32 10.52
CA PRO A 59 -15.59 -6.89 9.18
C PRO A 59 -16.86 -6.53 8.41
N CYS A 60 -16.70 -6.30 7.09
CA CYS A 60 -17.83 -6.16 6.17
C CYS A 60 -18.43 -7.53 5.84
N ASP A 61 -19.58 -7.54 5.16
CA ASP A 61 -20.21 -8.76 4.66
C ASP A 61 -19.33 -9.46 3.61
N PRO A 62 -18.81 -10.65 3.89
CA PRO A 62 -17.91 -11.35 2.96
C PRO A 62 -18.59 -11.79 1.65
N LEU A 63 -19.92 -11.85 1.60
CA LEU A 63 -20.66 -12.17 0.39
C LEU A 63 -20.74 -10.99 -0.60
N LYS A 64 -20.48 -9.77 -0.11
CA LYS A 64 -20.40 -8.55 -0.93
C LYS A 64 -18.99 -8.22 -1.38
N ALA A 65 -17.99 -8.79 -0.71
CA ALA A 65 -16.59 -8.59 -1.06
C ALA A 65 -16.24 -9.39 -2.33
N ILE A 66 -15.51 -8.74 -3.26
CA ILE A 66 -15.08 -9.42 -4.49
C ILE A 66 -13.79 -10.21 -4.28
N GLY A 67 -13.72 -11.41 -4.86
CA GLY A 67 -12.46 -12.13 -5.01
C GLY A 67 -11.56 -11.52 -6.10
N PRO A 68 -10.28 -11.91 -6.14
CA PRO A 68 -9.35 -11.37 -7.16
C PRO A 68 -9.65 -11.86 -8.58
N ASP A 69 -10.45 -12.92 -8.74
CA ASP A 69 -11.01 -13.38 -10.02
C ASP A 69 -11.97 -12.35 -10.65
N ARG A 70 -12.53 -11.47 -9.83
CA ARG A 70 -13.39 -10.35 -10.24
C ARG A 70 -12.68 -9.00 -10.26
N MET A 71 -11.35 -8.94 -10.24
CA MET A 71 -10.61 -7.68 -10.22
C MET A 71 -10.97 -6.72 -11.36
N ASN A 72 -11.39 -7.26 -12.51
CA ASN A 72 -11.83 -6.47 -13.66
C ASN A 72 -13.14 -5.70 -13.42
N ASP A 73 -13.88 -5.99 -12.35
CA ASP A 73 -15.02 -5.18 -11.94
C ASP A 73 -14.59 -3.79 -11.45
N LEU A 74 -13.32 -3.63 -11.03
CA LEU A 74 -12.74 -2.32 -10.72
C LEU A 74 -12.68 -1.38 -11.92
N LEU A 75 -12.73 -1.92 -13.14
CA LEU A 75 -12.79 -1.16 -14.39
C LEU A 75 -14.22 -0.72 -14.77
N ASN A 76 -15.25 -1.18 -14.05
CA ASN A 76 -16.62 -0.75 -14.28
C ASN A 76 -16.82 0.69 -13.75
N PRO A 77 -17.71 1.49 -14.41
CA PRO A 77 -18.18 2.73 -13.82
C PRO A 77 -18.96 2.46 -12.53
N GLY A 78 -18.97 3.45 -11.61
CA GLY A 78 -19.68 3.36 -10.35
C GLY A 78 -18.93 2.59 -9.27
N ASP A 79 -19.65 2.26 -8.20
CA ASP A 79 -19.14 1.65 -7.00
C ASP A 79 -19.43 0.14 -6.96
N LEU A 80 -18.57 -0.59 -6.26
CA LEU A 80 -18.81 -1.96 -5.85
C LEU A 80 -19.53 -1.98 -4.50
N ASP A 81 -20.13 -3.11 -4.13
CA ASP A 81 -20.85 -3.26 -2.85
C ASP A 81 -19.96 -2.97 -1.63
N VAL A 82 -18.66 -3.21 -1.72
CA VAL A 82 -17.68 -2.89 -0.69
C VAL A 82 -16.55 -2.04 -1.29
N GLU A 83 -16.56 -0.76 -0.99
CA GLU A 83 -15.48 0.17 -1.35
C GLU A 83 -14.54 0.46 -0.17
N ILE A 84 -15.04 0.34 1.05
CA ILE A 84 -14.29 0.57 2.29
C ILE A 84 -14.63 -0.55 3.27
N GLY A 85 -13.62 -1.23 3.80
CA GLY A 85 -13.80 -2.29 4.79
C GLY A 85 -12.83 -3.45 4.59
N TRP A 86 -12.99 -4.47 5.42
CA TRP A 86 -12.19 -5.69 5.39
C TRP A 86 -13.01 -6.88 5.83
N CYS A 87 -12.64 -8.08 5.42
CA CYS A 87 -13.23 -9.34 5.89
C CYS A 87 -12.36 -10.53 5.51
N ASN A 88 -12.69 -11.71 6.04
CA ASN A 88 -12.22 -12.96 5.46
C ASN A 88 -13.26 -13.47 4.44
N LEU A 89 -12.82 -13.72 3.22
CA LEU A 89 -13.63 -14.36 2.18
C LEU A 89 -14.01 -15.79 2.60
N PRO A 90 -15.06 -16.38 2.00
CA PRO A 90 -15.50 -17.74 2.33
C PRO A 90 -14.40 -18.81 2.21
N ASN A 91 -13.41 -18.61 1.34
CA ASN A 91 -12.27 -19.52 1.15
C ASN A 91 -11.11 -19.27 2.14
N GLY A 92 -11.29 -18.39 3.13
CA GLY A 92 -10.30 -18.10 4.16
C GLY A 92 -9.31 -16.98 3.84
N ALA A 93 -9.28 -16.47 2.60
CA ALA A 93 -8.42 -15.36 2.22
C ALA A 93 -8.88 -14.05 2.88
N GLY A 94 -7.93 -13.15 3.19
CA GLY A 94 -8.25 -11.81 3.66
C GLY A 94 -8.59 -10.89 2.49
N PHE A 95 -9.60 -10.04 2.66
CA PHE A 95 -10.00 -9.00 1.72
C PHE A 95 -9.95 -7.63 2.40
N ILE A 96 -9.41 -6.66 1.69
CA ILE A 96 -9.41 -5.27 2.11
C ILE A 96 -9.81 -4.40 0.92
N ALA A 97 -10.69 -3.45 1.18
CA ALA A 97 -11.07 -2.38 0.26
C ALA A 97 -10.87 -1.04 0.95
N ASN A 98 -10.28 -0.09 0.24
CA ASN A 98 -10.17 1.28 0.68
C ASN A 98 -10.38 2.20 -0.53
N ARG A 99 -11.20 3.24 -0.37
CA ARG A 99 -11.48 4.24 -1.39
C ARG A 99 -11.25 5.62 -0.84
N MET A 100 -10.43 6.40 -1.52
CA MET A 100 -10.14 7.79 -1.20
C MET A 100 -10.28 8.66 -2.44
N ILE A 101 -10.63 9.94 -2.25
CA ILE A 101 -10.64 10.94 -3.29
C ILE A 101 -9.69 12.05 -2.88
N TYR A 102 -8.77 12.38 -3.77
CA TYR A 102 -7.74 13.39 -3.55
C TYR A 102 -7.98 14.59 -4.48
N PRO A 103 -8.46 15.74 -3.95
CA PRO A 103 -8.72 16.92 -4.79
C PRO A 103 -7.48 17.47 -5.48
N ASP A 104 -6.33 17.38 -4.81
CA ASP A 104 -5.08 18.03 -5.23
C ASP A 104 -4.03 17.06 -5.80
N VAL A 105 -4.33 15.77 -5.92
CA VAL A 105 -3.43 14.77 -6.49
C VAL A 105 -3.78 14.51 -7.96
N THR A 106 -2.76 14.42 -8.80
CA THR A 106 -2.89 14.04 -10.21
C THR A 106 -2.26 12.67 -10.49
N ALA A 107 -2.64 12.06 -11.61
CA ALA A 107 -2.03 10.80 -12.05
C ALA A 107 -0.51 10.93 -12.25
N GLU A 108 -0.04 12.08 -12.75
CA GLU A 108 1.38 12.36 -12.91
C GLU A 108 2.14 12.34 -11.57
N MET A 109 1.53 12.89 -10.51
CA MET A 109 2.10 12.83 -9.16
C MET A 109 2.21 11.39 -8.65
N VAL A 110 1.21 10.55 -8.93
CA VAL A 110 1.22 9.12 -8.60
C VAL A 110 2.37 8.41 -9.32
N ASP A 111 2.47 8.57 -10.64
CA ASP A 111 3.50 7.97 -11.47
C ASP A 111 4.90 8.41 -11.02
N TRP A 112 5.05 9.71 -10.73
CA TRP A 112 6.30 10.26 -10.18
C TRP A 112 6.64 9.67 -8.82
N TRP A 113 5.68 9.59 -7.90
CA TRP A 113 5.91 9.08 -6.56
C TRP A 113 6.43 7.65 -6.57
N PHE A 114 5.77 6.77 -7.32
CA PHE A 114 6.18 5.38 -7.41
C PHE A 114 7.52 5.19 -8.15
N ALA A 115 7.94 6.12 -8.98
CA ALA A 115 9.28 6.13 -9.58
C ALA A 115 10.34 6.76 -8.66
N TRP A 116 9.95 7.72 -7.79
CA TRP A 116 10.88 8.52 -7.01
C TRP A 116 11.18 7.91 -5.63
N HIS A 117 10.14 7.46 -4.91
CA HIS A 117 10.32 7.02 -3.51
C HIS A 117 11.20 5.78 -3.36
N PRO A 118 11.25 4.78 -4.27
CA PRO A 118 12.03 3.58 -4.04
C PRO A 118 13.55 3.78 -4.21
N LEU A 119 13.98 4.93 -4.70
CA LEU A 119 15.39 5.20 -4.95
C LEU A 119 16.22 5.49 -3.69
N GLU A 120 15.59 5.78 -2.56
CA GLU A 120 16.27 6.08 -1.31
C GLU A 120 15.40 5.69 -0.11
N ASP A 121 15.98 5.03 0.86
CA ASP A 121 15.32 4.52 2.07
C ASP A 121 14.46 5.59 2.77
N LEU A 122 15.04 6.76 3.02
CA LEU A 122 14.33 7.85 3.69
C LEU A 122 13.08 8.32 2.91
N ARG A 123 13.05 8.21 1.57
CA ARG A 123 11.90 8.58 0.75
C ARG A 123 10.68 7.70 1.03
N TYR A 124 10.91 6.42 1.32
CA TYR A 124 9.87 5.50 1.77
C TYR A 124 9.44 5.82 3.19
N ARG A 125 10.39 6.05 4.09
CA ARG A 125 10.12 6.32 5.50
C ARG A 125 9.35 7.61 5.74
N ILE A 126 9.53 8.66 4.94
CA ILE A 126 8.75 9.91 5.06
C ILE A 126 7.27 9.75 4.69
N TRP A 127 6.92 8.70 3.94
CA TRP A 127 5.53 8.43 3.58
C TRP A 127 4.70 8.16 4.84
N TYR A 128 5.11 7.16 5.63
CA TYR A 128 4.42 6.87 6.87
C TYR A 128 5.42 6.53 8.00
N PRO A 129 6.09 7.54 8.57
CA PRO A 129 7.17 7.36 9.53
C PRO A 129 6.87 6.47 10.75
N PRO A 130 5.61 6.34 11.23
CA PRO A 130 5.30 5.46 12.35
C PRO A 130 5.49 3.98 12.06
N GLN A 131 5.36 3.56 10.79
CA GLN A 131 5.31 2.14 10.44
C GLN A 131 6.24 1.73 9.30
N HIS A 132 6.73 2.67 8.47
CA HIS A 132 7.71 2.39 7.42
C HIS A 132 9.12 2.40 8.00
N GLY A 133 9.76 1.23 8.02
CA GLY A 133 11.11 1.06 8.56
C GLY A 133 12.21 1.24 7.52
N GLY A 134 11.96 0.93 6.25
CA GLY A 134 12.95 1.08 5.19
C GLY A 134 12.56 0.45 3.86
N LEU A 135 13.33 0.80 2.81
CA LEU A 135 13.18 0.23 1.48
C LEU A 135 14.53 0.07 0.79
N MET A 136 14.73 -1.05 0.13
CA MET A 136 15.89 -1.30 -0.73
C MET A 136 15.46 -1.83 -2.10
N LEU A 137 16.27 -1.53 -3.11
CA LEU A 137 16.16 -2.08 -4.46
C LEU A 137 17.39 -2.91 -4.79
N SER A 138 17.20 -3.96 -5.58
CA SER A 138 18.32 -4.61 -6.24
C SER A 138 19.04 -3.63 -7.21
N PRO A 139 20.33 -3.84 -7.52
CA PRO A 139 21.02 -3.01 -8.51
C PRO A 139 20.32 -2.99 -9.88
N GLN A 140 19.68 -4.09 -10.27
CA GLN A 140 18.91 -4.17 -11.51
C GLN A 140 17.63 -3.34 -11.45
N GLY A 141 16.85 -3.45 -10.36
CA GLY A 141 15.65 -2.65 -10.14
C GLY A 141 15.97 -1.16 -10.15
N ARG A 142 17.04 -0.77 -9.43
CA ARG A 142 17.49 0.62 -9.42
C ARG A 142 17.85 1.14 -10.82
N ARG A 143 18.59 0.35 -11.64
CA ARG A 143 18.90 0.75 -13.02
C ARG A 143 17.64 0.95 -13.85
N ARG A 144 16.65 0.06 -13.73
CA ARG A 144 15.39 0.20 -14.45
C ARG A 144 14.64 1.48 -14.07
N ILE A 145 14.53 1.78 -12.77
CA ILE A 145 13.83 3.00 -12.31
C ILE A 145 14.57 4.27 -12.77
N LEU A 146 15.88 4.25 -12.82
CA LEU A 146 16.69 5.39 -13.28
C LEU A 146 16.74 5.54 -14.81
N ASP A 147 16.27 4.56 -15.58
CA ASP A 147 16.29 4.62 -17.04
C ASP A 147 15.34 5.73 -17.55
N PRO A 148 15.88 6.79 -18.20
CA PRO A 148 15.06 7.90 -18.67
C PRO A 148 14.19 7.54 -19.88
N SER A 149 14.47 6.43 -20.57
CA SER A 149 13.66 5.95 -21.69
C SER A 149 12.35 5.28 -21.24
N ILE A 150 12.23 4.91 -19.96
CA ILE A 150 11.06 4.27 -19.41
C ILE A 150 10.16 5.34 -18.78
N PRO A 151 8.87 5.44 -19.20
CA PRO A 151 7.91 6.35 -18.57
C PRO A 151 7.75 6.06 -17.06
N ASN A 152 7.51 7.08 -16.24
CA ASN A 152 7.38 6.92 -14.79
C ASN A 152 6.36 5.85 -14.39
N ARG A 153 5.22 5.79 -15.08
CA ARG A 153 4.16 4.79 -14.84
C ARG A 153 4.62 3.34 -14.99
N GLU A 154 5.70 3.08 -15.73
CA GLU A 154 6.17 1.75 -16.06
C GLU A 154 7.46 1.36 -15.32
N LYS A 155 8.10 2.31 -14.65
CA LYS A 155 9.42 2.11 -14.03
C LYS A 155 9.44 0.98 -13.00
N ASN A 156 8.35 0.79 -12.27
CA ASN A 156 8.25 -0.27 -11.27
C ASN A 156 7.87 -1.64 -11.84
N TRP A 157 7.37 -1.74 -13.08
CA TRP A 157 6.94 -3.03 -13.61
C TRP A 157 8.11 -4.01 -13.71
N GLY A 158 7.96 -5.16 -13.04
CA GLY A 158 9.01 -6.17 -12.92
C GLY A 158 10.11 -5.84 -11.90
N VAL A 159 9.91 -4.81 -11.07
CA VAL A 159 10.83 -4.45 -9.98
C VAL A 159 10.33 -5.03 -8.66
N VAL A 160 11.24 -5.50 -7.82
CA VAL A 160 10.96 -5.92 -6.45
C VAL A 160 11.40 -4.80 -5.51
N HIS A 161 10.49 -4.34 -4.67
CA HIS A 161 10.80 -3.47 -3.53
C HIS A 161 10.95 -4.34 -2.28
N HIS A 162 12.13 -4.31 -1.67
CA HIS A 162 12.39 -4.96 -0.38
C HIS A 162 12.10 -3.93 0.72
N VAL A 163 10.91 -3.99 1.29
CA VAL A 163 10.48 -3.03 2.31
C VAL A 163 10.54 -3.66 3.71
N THR A 164 10.71 -2.81 4.71
CA THR A 164 10.54 -3.17 6.12
C THR A 164 9.45 -2.29 6.67
N GLU A 165 8.35 -2.88 7.14
CA GLU A 165 7.21 -2.13 7.65
C GLU A 165 6.43 -2.90 8.72
N ASN A 166 5.61 -2.18 9.47
CA ASN A 166 4.70 -2.73 10.47
C ASN A 166 3.24 -2.50 10.04
N CYS A 167 2.64 -3.55 9.50
CA CYS A 167 1.20 -3.54 9.20
C CYS A 167 0.34 -3.94 10.41
N ASN A 168 0.75 -3.54 11.62
CA ASN A 168 0.10 -3.85 12.91
C ASN A 168 0.19 -5.31 13.37
N CYS A 169 1.06 -6.09 12.74
CA CYS A 169 1.40 -7.47 13.15
C CYS A 169 2.85 -7.63 13.62
N GLY A 170 3.53 -6.52 13.87
CA GLY A 170 4.97 -6.45 14.11
C GLY A 170 5.73 -6.01 12.88
N MET A 171 7.02 -5.71 13.06
CA MET A 171 7.89 -5.32 11.96
C MET A 171 8.17 -6.53 11.06
N GLU A 172 7.94 -6.39 9.77
CA GLU A 172 8.11 -7.44 8.76
C GLU A 172 8.98 -6.94 7.62
N ASN A 173 9.74 -7.86 7.02
CA ASN A 173 10.35 -7.65 5.70
C ASN A 173 9.37 -8.15 4.65
N ILE A 174 9.08 -7.34 3.65
CA ILE A 174 8.13 -7.65 2.59
C ILE A 174 8.82 -7.45 1.25
N ASP A 175 8.81 -8.48 0.43
CA ASP A 175 9.22 -8.40 -0.96
C ASP A 175 7.99 -8.13 -1.83
N ILE A 176 7.85 -6.89 -2.31
CA ILE A 176 6.74 -6.47 -3.16
C ILE A 176 7.17 -6.55 -4.62
N HIS A 177 6.62 -7.52 -5.35
CA HIS A 177 6.84 -7.71 -6.78
C HIS A 177 5.83 -6.88 -7.58
N PHE A 178 6.26 -5.75 -8.10
CA PHE A 178 5.39 -4.90 -8.92
C PHE A 178 5.18 -5.49 -10.32
N LEU A 179 3.95 -5.43 -10.79
CA LEU A 179 3.52 -5.99 -12.07
C LEU A 179 2.96 -4.90 -12.98
N SER A 180 3.01 -5.13 -14.29
CA SER A 180 2.20 -4.35 -15.22
C SER A 180 0.71 -4.65 -15.02
N PRO A 181 -0.21 -3.76 -15.43
CA PRO A 181 -1.64 -4.07 -15.37
C PRO A 181 -2.01 -5.38 -16.07
N LYS A 182 -1.37 -5.64 -17.21
CA LYS A 182 -1.55 -6.90 -17.98
C LYS A 182 -1.09 -8.12 -17.18
N ASP A 183 0.10 -8.05 -16.59
CA ASP A 183 0.67 -9.16 -15.82
C ASP A 183 -0.05 -9.36 -14.49
N PHE A 184 -0.69 -8.29 -13.98
CA PHE A 184 -1.61 -8.35 -12.83
C PHE A 184 -2.95 -9.00 -13.18
N GLY A 185 -3.31 -9.14 -14.46
CA GLY A 185 -4.52 -9.82 -14.91
C GLY A 185 -5.66 -8.91 -15.33
N PHE A 186 -5.42 -7.61 -15.49
CA PHE A 186 -6.44 -6.71 -16.03
C PHE A 186 -6.67 -6.94 -17.52
N ASP A 187 -7.93 -6.83 -17.92
CA ASP A 187 -8.33 -6.84 -19.33
C ASP A 187 -7.92 -5.51 -20.01
N MET A 188 -6.86 -5.57 -20.78
CA MET A 188 -6.29 -4.39 -21.43
C MET A 188 -7.20 -3.79 -22.51
N SER A 189 -8.19 -4.53 -23.02
CA SER A 189 -9.20 -3.99 -23.92
C SER A 189 -10.16 -3.02 -23.22
N ARG A 190 -10.24 -3.10 -21.89
CA ARG A 190 -11.05 -2.26 -21.02
C ARG A 190 -10.23 -1.20 -20.26
N TRP A 191 -8.91 -1.21 -20.42
CA TRP A 191 -7.99 -0.27 -19.78
C TRP A 191 -7.96 1.06 -20.55
N HIS A 192 -8.97 1.89 -20.35
CA HIS A 192 -9.13 3.14 -21.11
C HIS A 192 -8.70 4.35 -20.29
N GLU A 193 -7.83 5.17 -20.89
CA GLU A 193 -7.59 6.53 -20.42
C GLU A 193 -8.70 7.47 -20.93
N PRO A 194 -9.16 8.47 -20.15
CA PRO A 194 -8.67 8.87 -18.81
C PRO A 194 -9.33 8.11 -17.65
N TYR A 195 -10.13 7.08 -17.91
CA TYR A 195 -10.90 6.40 -16.88
C TYR A 195 -9.97 5.73 -15.85
N VAL A 196 -8.97 4.98 -16.31
CA VAL A 196 -7.87 4.54 -15.47
C VAL A 196 -6.73 5.53 -15.62
N ALA A 197 -6.44 6.26 -14.57
CA ALA A 197 -5.46 7.33 -14.60
C ALA A 197 -4.05 6.87 -14.22
N ALA A 198 -3.92 6.00 -13.21
CA ALA A 198 -2.66 5.41 -12.78
C ALA A 198 -2.87 4.05 -12.11
N PHE A 199 -1.78 3.28 -11.97
CA PHE A 199 -1.80 1.97 -11.33
C PHE A 199 -0.47 1.67 -10.65
N ALA A 200 -0.56 1.15 -9.43
CA ALA A 200 0.54 0.51 -8.73
C ALA A 200 0.03 -0.79 -8.09
N GLY A 201 0.51 -1.93 -8.54
CA GLY A 201 0.03 -3.20 -8.03
C GLY A 201 1.03 -4.33 -8.24
N GLY A 202 0.82 -5.40 -7.51
CA GLY A 202 1.70 -6.54 -7.52
C GLY A 202 1.30 -7.55 -6.45
N PHE A 203 2.24 -8.33 -5.99
CA PHE A 203 2.05 -9.23 -4.86
C PHE A 203 3.24 -9.16 -3.93
N GLY A 204 2.98 -9.32 -2.64
CA GLY A 204 3.99 -9.27 -1.60
C GLY A 204 4.07 -10.57 -0.80
N TRP A 205 5.26 -10.85 -0.27
CA TRP A 205 5.53 -11.90 0.70
C TRP A 205 6.09 -11.24 1.96
N ALA A 206 5.48 -11.50 3.11
CA ALA A 206 5.92 -10.93 4.35
C ALA A 206 6.54 -11.99 5.28
N VAL A 207 7.70 -11.68 5.85
CA VAL A 207 8.38 -12.50 6.87
C VAL A 207 8.66 -11.64 8.08
N ALA A 208 8.15 -12.00 9.25
CA ALA A 208 8.43 -11.23 10.46
C ALA A 208 9.93 -11.21 10.77
N VAL A 209 10.51 -10.04 10.98
CA VAL A 209 11.97 -9.84 11.22
C VAL A 209 12.52 -10.67 12.36
N ASN A 210 11.71 -10.98 13.37
CA ASN A 210 12.11 -11.69 14.58
C ASN A 210 11.52 -13.11 14.70
N LYS A 211 10.88 -13.65 13.66
CA LYS A 211 10.38 -15.03 13.69
C LYS A 211 11.49 -16.00 13.35
N THR A 212 11.67 -16.97 14.23
CA THR A 212 12.54 -18.15 13.99
C THR A 212 11.82 -19.26 13.22
N ASP A 213 10.52 -19.12 13.00
CA ASP A 213 9.67 -20.10 12.31
C ASP A 213 9.19 -19.51 10.98
N GLU A 214 9.68 -20.06 9.87
CA GLU A 214 9.32 -19.68 8.49
C GLU A 214 7.88 -20.09 8.10
N SER A 215 7.09 -20.57 9.05
CA SER A 215 6.02 -21.49 8.78
C SER A 215 4.75 -20.90 8.16
N ILE A 216 4.45 -19.61 8.13
CA ILE A 216 3.27 -19.12 7.43
C ILE A 216 3.42 -17.65 7.02
N THR A 217 4.01 -17.40 5.88
CA THR A 217 3.84 -16.15 5.18
C THR A 217 2.76 -16.33 4.11
N ALA A 218 1.60 -15.76 4.32
CA ALA A 218 0.60 -15.71 3.26
C ALA A 218 0.96 -14.55 2.32
N PRO A 219 1.12 -14.80 1.01
CA PRO A 219 1.28 -13.72 0.06
C PRO A 219 0.01 -12.87 0.01
N ALA A 220 0.15 -11.63 -0.42
CA ALA A 220 -0.97 -10.75 -0.64
C ALA A 220 -0.89 -10.11 -2.02
N LEU A 221 -1.97 -10.17 -2.79
CA LEU A 221 -2.14 -9.31 -3.95
C LEU A 221 -2.44 -7.90 -3.46
N MET A 222 -1.75 -6.91 -4.03
CA MET A 222 -1.90 -5.49 -3.76
C MET A 222 -2.29 -4.78 -5.05
N CYS A 223 -3.40 -4.08 -5.03
CA CYS A 223 -3.91 -3.34 -6.18
C CYS A 223 -4.27 -1.91 -5.76
N HIS A 224 -3.52 -0.93 -6.26
CA HIS A 224 -3.85 0.48 -6.20
C HIS A 224 -4.19 0.96 -7.61
N ILE A 225 -5.48 1.12 -7.89
CA ILE A 225 -5.98 1.67 -9.15
C ILE A 225 -6.49 3.08 -8.90
N PHE A 226 -6.09 4.00 -9.77
CA PHE A 226 -6.51 5.40 -9.71
C PHE A 226 -7.37 5.72 -10.91
N ARG A 227 -8.47 6.46 -10.68
CA ARG A 227 -9.43 6.84 -11.72
C ARG A 227 -9.68 8.34 -11.69
N GLN A 228 -9.99 8.91 -12.84
CA GLN A 228 -10.46 10.28 -12.90
C GLN A 228 -11.83 10.40 -12.21
N HIS A 229 -11.98 11.39 -11.36
CA HIS A 229 -13.20 11.67 -10.63
C HIS A 229 -13.53 13.18 -10.66
N PRO A 230 -14.81 13.59 -10.67
CA PRO A 230 -15.16 15.01 -10.70
C PRO A 230 -14.58 15.86 -9.57
N GLN A 231 -14.26 15.24 -8.43
CA GLN A 231 -13.68 15.90 -7.25
C GLN A 231 -12.16 15.73 -7.13
N GLY A 232 -11.48 15.20 -8.15
CA GLY A 232 -10.03 14.97 -8.12
C GLY A 232 -9.64 13.59 -8.61
N LEU A 233 -8.69 12.94 -7.96
CA LEU A 233 -8.25 11.59 -8.29
C LEU A 233 -8.83 10.59 -7.29
N GLU A 234 -9.61 9.63 -7.78
CA GLU A 234 -10.12 8.53 -6.97
C GLU A 234 -9.06 7.43 -6.88
N HIS A 235 -8.75 7.02 -5.68
CA HIS A 235 -7.87 5.89 -5.39
C HIS A 235 -8.69 4.74 -4.82
N ARG A 236 -8.65 3.59 -5.46
CA ARG A 236 -9.31 2.34 -5.03
C ARG A 236 -8.24 1.31 -4.73
N THR A 237 -8.06 1.01 -3.46
CA THR A 237 -7.18 -0.06 -3.00
C THR A 237 -7.93 -1.37 -2.87
N ARG A 238 -7.29 -2.46 -3.25
CA ARG A 238 -7.71 -3.83 -2.91
C ARG A 238 -6.50 -4.64 -2.48
N PHE A 239 -6.66 -5.37 -1.38
CA PHE A 239 -5.75 -6.45 -1.02
C PHE A 239 -6.51 -7.76 -0.95
N TRP A 240 -5.87 -8.81 -1.43
CA TRP A 240 -6.33 -10.18 -1.27
C TRP A 240 -5.20 -11.01 -0.64
N MET A 241 -5.24 -11.13 0.69
CA MET A 241 -4.24 -11.88 1.47
C MET A 241 -4.49 -13.38 1.33
N GLY A 242 -3.43 -14.15 1.10
CA GLY A 242 -3.51 -15.56 0.78
C GLY A 242 -3.46 -15.86 -0.72
N TYR A 243 -3.36 -14.83 -1.56
CA TYR A 243 -3.24 -14.96 -3.00
C TYR A 243 -1.90 -14.44 -3.53
N ARG A 244 -1.39 -15.11 -4.55
CA ARG A 244 -0.30 -14.61 -5.41
C ARG A 244 -0.78 -14.49 -6.85
N MET A 245 0.00 -13.81 -7.67
CA MET A 245 -0.20 -13.79 -9.11
C MET A 245 0.66 -14.85 -9.77
N SER A 246 0.05 -15.68 -10.61
CA SER A 246 0.73 -16.71 -11.41
C SER A 246 0.24 -16.64 -12.84
N CYS A 247 1.13 -16.32 -13.77
CA CYS A 247 0.81 -16.20 -15.21
C CYS A 247 -0.43 -15.34 -15.50
N GLY A 248 -0.55 -14.18 -14.84
CA GLY A 248 -1.68 -13.26 -15.02
C GLY A 248 -3.00 -13.73 -14.41
N LYS A 249 -2.96 -14.75 -13.53
CA LYS A 249 -4.13 -15.26 -12.82
C LYS A 249 -3.89 -15.31 -11.32
N PRO A 250 -4.89 -14.93 -10.50
CA PRO A 250 -4.79 -15.05 -9.06
C PRO A 250 -4.85 -16.53 -8.64
N GLU A 251 -3.92 -16.93 -7.81
CA GLU A 251 -3.80 -18.28 -7.27
C GLU A 251 -3.89 -18.23 -5.74
N LEU A 252 -4.87 -18.94 -5.16
CA LEU A 252 -4.98 -19.10 -3.71
C LEU A 252 -3.87 -20.04 -3.22
N THR A 253 -3.10 -19.58 -2.26
CA THR A 253 -1.96 -20.34 -1.69
C THR A 253 -2.26 -20.93 -0.32
N LEU A 254 -3.40 -20.57 0.27
CA LEU A 254 -3.79 -21.08 1.59
C LEU A 254 -4.13 -22.56 1.51
N PRO A 255 -3.61 -23.39 2.43
CA PRO A 255 -4.06 -24.78 2.56
C PRO A 255 -5.56 -24.87 2.86
N PRO A 256 -6.23 -25.96 2.48
CA PRO A 256 -7.63 -26.17 2.81
C PRO A 256 -7.92 -26.01 4.31
N GLY A 257 -8.96 -25.24 4.65
CA GLY A 257 -9.37 -25.00 6.03
C GLY A 257 -8.54 -23.95 6.79
N ILE A 258 -7.47 -23.43 6.19
CA ILE A 258 -6.66 -22.35 6.78
C ILE A 258 -7.28 -21.00 6.39
N ARG A 259 -7.27 -20.08 7.34
CA ARG A 259 -7.73 -18.68 7.16
C ARG A 259 -6.62 -17.71 7.53
N VAL A 260 -6.56 -16.60 6.83
CA VAL A 260 -5.74 -15.47 7.26
C VAL A 260 -6.27 -14.95 8.59
N PRO A 261 -5.44 -14.72 9.60
CA PRO A 261 -5.90 -14.16 10.89
C PRO A 261 -6.63 -12.83 10.69
N GLU A 262 -7.81 -12.68 11.30
CA GLU A 262 -8.60 -11.44 11.19
C GLU A 262 -7.82 -10.21 11.65
N ALA A 263 -7.02 -10.34 12.71
CA ALA A 263 -6.17 -9.27 13.19
C ALA A 263 -5.16 -8.79 12.13
N ALA A 264 -4.63 -9.70 11.30
CA ALA A 264 -3.73 -9.34 10.21
C ALA A 264 -4.47 -8.60 9.09
N VAL A 265 -5.68 -9.05 8.73
CA VAL A 265 -6.50 -8.38 7.71
C VAL A 265 -6.90 -6.98 8.18
N GLN A 266 -7.40 -6.86 9.43
CA GLN A 266 -7.75 -5.59 10.02
C GLN A 266 -6.53 -4.67 10.18
N GLY A 267 -5.41 -5.22 10.61
CA GLY A 267 -4.16 -4.48 10.78
C GLY A 267 -3.70 -3.82 9.49
N LEU A 268 -3.64 -4.57 8.40
CA LEU A 268 -3.29 -4.03 7.07
C LEU A 268 -4.34 -3.03 6.56
N ALA A 269 -5.63 -3.25 6.82
CA ALA A 269 -6.68 -2.30 6.45
C ALA A 269 -6.50 -0.94 7.14
N ARG A 270 -6.21 -0.95 8.45
CA ARG A 270 -5.93 0.26 9.24
C ARG A 270 -4.64 0.95 8.79
N HIS A 271 -3.58 0.20 8.54
CA HIS A 271 -2.33 0.71 8.00
C HIS A 271 -2.59 1.46 6.69
N ASN A 272 -3.26 0.84 5.75
CA ASN A 272 -3.55 1.42 4.44
C ASN A 272 -4.34 2.73 4.51
N VAL A 273 -5.37 2.81 5.36
CA VAL A 273 -6.12 4.06 5.55
C VAL A 273 -5.21 5.18 6.07
N CYS A 274 -4.35 4.88 7.03
CA CYS A 274 -3.48 5.88 7.64
C CYS A 274 -2.38 6.37 6.70
N GLU A 275 -1.68 5.45 6.06
CA GLU A 275 -0.59 5.79 5.14
C GLU A 275 -1.07 6.59 3.95
N PHE A 276 -2.24 6.23 3.36
CA PHE A 276 -2.79 6.92 2.21
C PHE A 276 -3.52 8.23 2.57
N THR A 277 -4.01 8.39 3.80
CA THR A 277 -4.42 9.69 4.31
C THR A 277 -3.22 10.64 4.34
N ARG A 278 -2.11 10.19 4.91
CA ARG A 278 -0.85 10.94 4.93
C ARG A 278 -0.33 11.22 3.53
N TRP A 279 -0.33 10.20 2.68
CA TRP A 279 0.16 10.31 1.30
C TRP A 279 -0.59 11.36 0.49
N GLY A 280 -1.92 11.36 0.54
CA GLY A 280 -2.75 12.32 -0.20
C GLY A 280 -2.53 13.77 0.24
N GLU A 281 -2.17 13.98 1.52
CA GLU A 281 -1.91 15.32 2.05
C GLU A 281 -0.51 15.84 1.66
N PHE A 282 0.53 15.00 1.72
CA PHE A 282 1.89 15.51 1.50
C PHE A 282 2.37 15.40 0.06
N LEU A 283 1.80 14.49 -0.76
CA LEU A 283 2.25 14.27 -2.12
C LEU A 283 2.22 15.53 -3.00
N PRO A 284 1.15 16.34 -3.02
CA PRO A 284 1.14 17.56 -3.83
C PRO A 284 2.27 18.53 -3.43
N ARG A 285 2.56 18.63 -2.14
CA ARG A 285 3.59 19.53 -1.60
C ARG A 285 4.99 19.06 -1.99
N ILE A 286 5.31 17.79 -1.79
CA ILE A 286 6.63 17.25 -2.13
C ILE A 286 6.84 17.22 -3.65
N TYR A 287 5.78 16.96 -4.43
CA TYR A 287 5.85 17.03 -5.88
C TYR A 287 6.12 18.44 -6.39
N ALA A 288 5.47 19.46 -5.81
CA ALA A 288 5.75 20.86 -6.15
C ALA A 288 7.21 21.26 -5.89
N GLU A 289 7.84 20.68 -4.85
CA GLU A 289 9.22 20.97 -4.49
C GLU A 289 10.25 20.19 -5.34
N LEU A 290 9.95 18.95 -5.70
CA LEU A 290 10.95 18.00 -6.22
C LEU A 290 10.53 17.34 -7.54
N GLY A 291 9.28 17.49 -7.97
CA GLY A 291 8.73 16.78 -9.13
C GLY A 291 9.28 17.26 -10.48
N SER A 292 9.73 18.51 -10.58
CA SER A 292 10.31 19.09 -11.81
C SER A 292 11.72 18.60 -12.13
N GLY A 293 12.35 17.82 -11.24
CA GLY A 293 13.70 17.28 -11.40
C GLY A 293 13.79 15.88 -10.81
N MET A 294 13.68 14.84 -11.64
CA MET A 294 14.37 13.58 -11.33
C MET A 294 15.86 13.77 -11.59
N THR A 295 16.46 14.69 -10.85
CA THR A 295 17.92 14.79 -10.80
C THR A 295 18.42 13.87 -9.71
N CYS A 296 19.32 12.97 -10.11
CA CYS A 296 20.08 12.05 -9.26
C CYS A 296 20.76 12.74 -8.09
#